data_5b9d3052cb34f10440b2e71a34a08506
#
_entry.id   5b9d3052cb34f10440b2e71a34a08506
#
_cell.length_a   1.000
_cell.length_b   1.000
_cell.length_c   1.000
_cell.angle_alpha   90.00
_cell.angle_beta   90.00
_cell.angle_gamma   90.00
#
_symmetry.space_group_name_H-M   'P 1'
#
loop_
_entity.id
_entity.type
_entity.pdbx_description
1 polymer ?
#
loop_
_entity_poly.entity_id
_entity_poly.type
_entity_poly.pdbx_seq_one_letter_code
_entity_poly.pdbx_strand_id
1 'polypeptide(L)'
;MSPPTPRIIKVIGIGAGSPGHLTQEAIAALRAVDVFLVADKGSAKDDLVAVRRAICAEFLEGVEGQDYRFVTVPDPTRGPDAERDDTAYRSGVADWHAARADRYAEVIAALPVDAVVGFLVWGDPAFYDSTIRVVDAIGERLPIVTHVVPGISAFQALAAAHSIVLHAVGQPVHITTGRRLVDEWSPSLGSVVVMLDGHLACQGLVERAPDLLIHWGAYLGLPQQTLRSGRLADVIDDVVAVRAELRAEHGWIMDVYVLSPS
;
A
#
# COMPACT_ATOMS: atom_id res chain seq x y z
N MET A 1 13.80 39.13 -7.00
CA MET A 1 13.38 38.34 -5.84
C MET A 1 13.98 36.96 -5.98
N SER A 2 14.67 36.47 -4.96
CA SER A 2 15.14 35.07 -4.98
C SER A 2 13.95 34.13 -5.06
N PRO A 3 14.06 32.99 -5.78
CA PRO A 3 12.99 32.00 -5.80
C PRO A 3 12.72 31.51 -4.37
N PRO A 4 11.47 31.16 -4.03
CA PRO A 4 11.15 30.63 -2.71
C PRO A 4 11.91 29.32 -2.47
N THR A 5 12.40 29.13 -1.24
CA THR A 5 13.09 27.90 -0.85
C THR A 5 12.10 26.71 -0.95
N PRO A 6 12.43 25.66 -1.70
CA PRO A 6 11.56 24.50 -1.82
C PRO A 6 11.52 23.71 -0.50
N ARG A 7 10.37 23.14 -0.19
CA ARG A 7 10.16 22.24 0.95
C ARG A 7 10.56 20.82 0.58
N ILE A 8 11.13 20.10 1.51
CA ILE A 8 11.56 18.71 1.29
C ILE A 8 10.43 17.77 1.69
N ILE A 9 10.02 16.91 0.76
CA ILE A 9 9.02 15.86 0.99
C ILE A 9 9.66 14.50 0.74
N LYS A 10 9.49 13.57 1.70
CA LYS A 10 9.92 12.18 1.59
C LYS A 10 8.70 11.26 1.51
N VAL A 11 8.62 10.45 0.47
CA VAL A 11 7.64 9.38 0.31
C VAL A 11 8.36 8.07 0.57
N ILE A 12 8.08 7.45 1.72
CA ILE A 12 8.90 6.37 2.26
C ILE A 12 8.12 5.06 2.26
N GLY A 13 8.57 4.08 1.49
CA GLY A 13 8.06 2.72 1.54
C GLY A 13 8.47 2.03 2.84
N ILE A 14 7.48 1.59 3.62
CA ILE A 14 7.69 1.00 4.95
C ILE A 14 7.51 -0.52 4.98
N GLY A 15 7.42 -1.17 3.82
CA GLY A 15 7.25 -2.61 3.76
C GLY A 15 5.82 -3.07 4.06
N ALA A 16 5.63 -4.38 4.12
CA ALA A 16 4.32 -5.02 4.21
C ALA A 16 3.79 -5.16 5.66
N GLY A 17 4.55 -4.73 6.68
CA GLY A 17 4.10 -4.79 8.07
C GLY A 17 5.21 -5.03 9.09
N SER A 18 6.22 -5.83 8.79
CA SER A 18 7.36 -6.06 9.68
C SER A 18 8.33 -4.88 9.67
N PRO A 19 8.83 -4.44 10.84
CA PRO A 19 9.98 -3.53 10.90
C PRO A 19 11.20 -4.05 10.11
N GLY A 20 11.40 -5.35 10.06
CA GLY A 20 12.44 -5.99 9.24
C GLY A 20 12.28 -5.81 7.72
N HIS A 21 11.14 -5.30 7.25
CA HIS A 21 10.92 -4.95 5.85
C HIS A 21 11.41 -3.54 5.48
N LEU A 22 11.89 -2.75 6.46
CA LEU A 22 12.43 -1.44 6.15
C LEU A 22 13.83 -1.57 5.55
N THR A 23 14.05 -0.88 4.45
CA THR A 23 15.39 -0.75 3.88
C THR A 23 16.24 0.19 4.74
N GLN A 24 17.57 0.06 4.66
CA GLN A 24 18.47 1.00 5.31
C GLN A 24 18.23 2.44 4.85
N GLU A 25 17.88 2.61 3.57
CA GLU A 25 17.52 3.92 3.01
C GLU A 25 16.22 4.46 3.63
N ALA A 26 15.21 3.60 3.83
CA ALA A 26 13.97 3.99 4.50
C ALA A 26 14.23 4.42 5.94
N ILE A 27 15.06 3.70 6.70
CA ILE A 27 15.44 4.07 8.07
C ILE A 27 16.16 5.43 8.09
N ALA A 28 17.12 5.65 7.19
CA ALA A 28 17.82 6.92 7.08
C ALA A 28 16.87 8.06 6.68
N ALA A 29 15.91 7.78 5.80
CA ALA A 29 14.89 8.75 5.41
C ALA A 29 13.94 9.09 6.55
N LEU A 30 13.51 8.11 7.37
CA LEU A 30 12.68 8.32 8.56
C LEU A 30 13.38 9.27 9.56
N ARG A 31 14.67 9.04 9.81
CA ARG A 31 15.48 9.85 10.72
C ARG A 31 15.68 11.31 10.28
N ALA A 32 15.42 11.61 9.03
CA ALA A 32 15.51 12.97 8.50
C ALA A 32 14.15 13.68 8.40
N VAL A 33 13.07 13.10 8.93
CA VAL A 33 11.72 13.67 8.90
C VAL A 33 11.39 14.35 10.22
N ASP A 34 10.91 15.60 10.13
CA ASP A 34 10.43 16.37 11.29
C ASP A 34 8.92 16.19 11.49
N VAL A 35 8.16 16.02 10.38
CA VAL A 35 6.70 15.96 10.43
C VAL A 35 6.17 14.83 9.52
N PHE A 36 5.55 13.83 10.11
CA PHE A 36 4.82 12.81 9.37
C PHE A 36 3.36 13.22 9.17
N LEU A 37 2.91 13.28 7.92
CA LEU A 37 1.50 13.54 7.60
C LEU A 37 0.73 12.23 7.46
N VAL A 38 -0.37 12.12 8.19
CA VAL A 38 -1.25 10.94 8.18
C VAL A 38 -2.67 11.36 7.85
N ALA A 39 -3.29 10.68 6.89
CA ALA A 39 -4.69 10.89 6.57
C ALA A 39 -5.59 10.35 7.70
N ASP A 40 -6.53 11.16 8.17
CA ASP A 40 -7.62 10.72 9.03
C ASP A 40 -8.68 10.00 8.17
N LYS A 41 -8.77 8.70 8.35
CA LYS A 41 -9.75 7.84 7.66
C LYS A 41 -10.85 7.31 8.59
N GLY A 42 -10.98 7.91 9.79
CA GLY A 42 -11.91 7.49 10.83
C GLY A 42 -11.45 6.24 11.61
N SER A 43 -12.14 5.94 12.71
CA SER A 43 -11.76 4.94 13.72
C SER A 43 -11.53 3.52 13.18
N ALA A 44 -12.19 3.12 12.09
CA ALA A 44 -12.05 1.79 11.51
C ALA A 44 -10.65 1.47 10.94
N LYS A 45 -9.73 2.46 10.91
CA LYS A 45 -8.36 2.32 10.39
C LYS A 45 -7.28 2.81 11.36
N ASP A 46 -7.63 3.00 12.62
CA ASP A 46 -6.71 3.44 13.67
C ASP A 46 -5.54 2.45 13.84
N ASP A 47 -5.78 1.15 13.66
CA ASP A 47 -4.73 0.12 13.74
C ASP A 47 -3.63 0.31 12.67
N LEU A 48 -4.00 0.73 11.46
CA LEU A 48 -3.02 1.02 10.41
C LEU A 48 -2.16 2.26 10.72
N VAL A 49 -2.72 3.23 11.42
CA VAL A 49 -1.98 4.38 11.95
C VAL A 49 -1.09 3.94 13.10
N ALA A 50 -1.59 3.06 13.98
CA ALA A 50 -0.83 2.52 15.10
C ALA A 50 0.43 1.75 14.62
N VAL A 51 0.31 0.91 13.60
CA VAL A 51 1.48 0.20 13.03
C VAL A 51 2.51 1.19 12.45
N ARG A 52 2.07 2.25 11.77
CA ARG A 52 3.00 3.30 11.29
C ARG A 52 3.73 3.99 12.45
N ARG A 53 3.01 4.30 13.52
CA ARG A 53 3.59 4.89 14.72
C ARG A 53 4.57 3.94 15.40
N ALA A 54 4.24 2.65 15.49
CA ALA A 54 5.13 1.63 16.06
C ALA A 54 6.43 1.49 15.27
N ILE A 55 6.37 1.50 13.94
CA ILE A 55 7.56 1.51 13.08
C ILE A 55 8.42 2.76 13.35
N CYS A 56 7.82 3.95 13.43
CA CYS A 56 8.58 5.16 13.76
C CYS A 56 9.20 5.06 15.16
N ALA A 57 8.45 4.60 16.15
CA ALA A 57 8.95 4.44 17.50
C ALA A 57 10.19 3.53 17.54
N GLU A 58 10.14 2.39 16.86
CA GLU A 58 11.24 1.40 16.84
C GLU A 58 12.55 2.00 16.29
N PHE A 59 12.49 2.86 15.27
CA PHE A 59 13.69 3.38 14.60
C PHE A 59 14.09 4.80 15.00
N LEU A 60 13.21 5.54 15.69
CA LEU A 60 13.40 6.95 16.01
C LEU A 60 13.46 7.22 17.52
N GLU A 61 12.82 6.41 18.37
CA GLU A 61 12.88 6.61 19.82
C GLU A 61 14.27 6.33 20.36
N GLY A 62 14.74 7.23 21.26
CA GLY A 62 16.08 7.14 21.84
C GLY A 62 17.22 7.57 20.92
N VAL A 63 16.93 8.04 19.71
CA VAL A 63 17.95 8.61 18.82
C VAL A 63 18.18 10.07 19.24
N GLU A 64 19.43 10.40 19.64
CA GLU A 64 19.79 11.74 20.10
C GLU A 64 19.56 12.79 18.99
N GLY A 65 18.88 13.88 19.35
CA GLY A 65 18.57 14.97 18.42
C GLY A 65 17.41 14.69 17.46
N GLN A 66 16.70 13.56 17.62
CA GLN A 66 15.53 13.24 16.82
C GLN A 66 14.26 13.77 17.51
N ASP A 67 13.69 14.83 16.94
CA ASP A 67 12.37 15.35 17.35
C ASP A 67 11.42 15.27 16.13
N TYR A 68 10.39 14.42 16.23
CA TYR A 68 9.41 14.25 15.16
C TYR A 68 7.99 14.27 15.71
N ARG A 69 7.05 14.65 14.86
CA ARG A 69 5.61 14.60 15.20
C ARG A 69 4.76 14.09 14.07
N PHE A 70 3.60 13.53 14.43
CA PHE A 70 2.54 13.20 13.49
C PHE A 70 1.52 14.33 13.43
N VAL A 71 1.16 14.73 12.20
CA VAL A 71 0.06 15.65 11.95
C VAL A 71 -1.01 14.89 11.17
N THR A 72 -2.18 14.79 11.78
CA THR A 72 -3.35 14.14 11.17
C THR A 72 -4.08 15.16 10.30
N VAL A 73 -4.30 14.82 9.04
CA VAL A 73 -4.98 15.66 8.06
C VAL A 73 -6.32 15.01 7.71
N PRO A 74 -7.47 15.71 7.86
CA PRO A 74 -8.76 15.17 7.50
C PRO A 74 -8.81 14.73 6.04
N ASP A 75 -9.17 13.45 5.79
CA ASP A 75 -9.28 12.94 4.43
C ASP A 75 -10.58 13.45 3.76
N PRO A 76 -10.54 13.92 2.50
CA PRO A 76 -11.77 14.28 1.80
C PRO A 76 -12.68 13.06 1.68
N THR A 77 -13.99 13.25 1.83
CA THR A 77 -14.96 12.18 1.66
C THR A 77 -14.94 11.68 0.22
N ARG A 78 -14.66 10.40 0.03
CA ARG A 78 -14.78 9.74 -1.26
C ARG A 78 -16.18 9.14 -1.37
N GLY A 79 -16.94 9.50 -2.41
CA GLY A 79 -18.25 8.90 -2.64
C GLY A 79 -18.15 7.40 -2.98
N PRO A 80 -19.27 6.65 -2.87
CA PRO A 80 -19.30 5.20 -3.09
C PRO A 80 -18.84 4.83 -4.52
N ASP A 81 -18.04 3.77 -4.63
CA ASP A 81 -17.46 3.29 -5.89
C ASP A 81 -18.38 2.33 -6.67
N ALA A 82 -19.44 1.82 -6.04
CA ALA A 82 -20.20 0.66 -6.49
C ALA A 82 -21.07 0.84 -7.75
N GLU A 83 -21.27 2.07 -8.22
CA GLU A 83 -22.18 2.39 -9.35
C GLU A 83 -21.50 3.24 -10.44
N ARG A 84 -20.18 3.32 -10.45
CA ARG A 84 -19.46 4.18 -11.39
C ARG A 84 -18.89 3.36 -12.55
N ASP A 85 -19.12 3.82 -13.78
CA ASP A 85 -18.33 3.39 -14.93
C ASP A 85 -16.85 3.78 -14.77
N ASP A 86 -15.99 3.23 -15.61
CA ASP A 86 -14.55 3.48 -15.53
C ASP A 86 -14.16 4.97 -15.69
N THR A 87 -14.94 5.76 -16.41
CA THR A 87 -14.68 7.18 -16.63
C THR A 87 -15.07 8.00 -15.41
N ALA A 88 -16.25 7.79 -14.86
CA ALA A 88 -16.72 8.43 -13.63
C ALA A 88 -15.88 8.01 -12.40
N TYR A 89 -15.39 6.75 -12.38
CA TYR A 89 -14.45 6.29 -11.37
C TYR A 89 -13.12 7.06 -11.44
N ARG A 90 -12.51 7.17 -12.64
CA ARG A 90 -11.22 7.88 -12.82
C ARG A 90 -11.34 9.36 -12.49
N SER A 91 -12.42 10.04 -12.91
CA SER A 91 -12.69 11.43 -12.59
C SER A 91 -12.84 11.63 -11.08
N GLY A 92 -13.67 10.83 -10.41
CA GLY A 92 -13.84 10.92 -8.95
C GLY A 92 -12.56 10.64 -8.15
N VAL A 93 -11.66 9.81 -8.69
CA VAL A 93 -10.32 9.58 -8.10
C VAL A 93 -9.45 10.82 -8.29
N ALA A 94 -9.45 11.44 -9.45
CA ALA A 94 -8.67 12.65 -9.72
C ALA A 94 -9.12 13.83 -8.85
N ASP A 95 -10.43 14.06 -8.73
CA ASP A 95 -11.00 15.10 -7.87
C ASP A 95 -10.65 14.88 -6.39
N TRP A 96 -10.71 13.63 -5.94
CA TRP A 96 -10.31 13.26 -4.58
C TRP A 96 -8.81 13.47 -4.33
N HIS A 97 -7.93 13.14 -5.30
CA HIS A 97 -6.50 13.43 -5.20
C HIS A 97 -6.23 14.93 -5.14
N ALA A 98 -6.92 15.73 -5.95
CA ALA A 98 -6.79 17.18 -5.94
C ALA A 98 -7.20 17.79 -4.59
N ALA A 99 -8.36 17.40 -4.06
CA ALA A 99 -8.84 17.86 -2.77
C ALA A 99 -7.92 17.44 -1.61
N ARG A 100 -7.31 16.26 -1.71
CA ARG A 100 -6.31 15.78 -0.76
C ARG A 100 -5.02 16.59 -0.84
N ALA A 101 -4.55 16.88 -2.06
CA ALA A 101 -3.37 17.69 -2.29
C ALA A 101 -3.54 19.12 -1.77
N ASP A 102 -4.73 19.74 -1.92
CA ASP A 102 -5.04 21.05 -1.37
C ASP A 102 -4.87 21.08 0.16
N ARG A 103 -5.48 20.12 0.85
CA ARG A 103 -5.38 20.03 2.33
C ARG A 103 -3.95 19.80 2.80
N TYR A 104 -3.20 18.91 2.15
CA TYR A 104 -1.80 18.71 2.49
C TYR A 104 -0.96 19.94 2.20
N ALA A 105 -1.18 20.63 1.09
CA ALA A 105 -0.47 21.86 0.74
C ALA A 105 -0.69 22.95 1.78
N GLU A 106 -1.92 23.14 2.27
CA GLU A 106 -2.23 24.09 3.36
C GLU A 106 -1.46 23.76 4.64
N VAL A 107 -1.46 22.50 5.06
CA VAL A 107 -0.71 22.06 6.25
C VAL A 107 0.79 22.27 6.07
N ILE A 108 1.34 21.84 4.92
CA ILE A 108 2.78 21.98 4.62
C ILE A 108 3.17 23.45 4.55
N ALA A 109 2.34 24.34 3.99
CA ALA A 109 2.61 25.77 3.91
C ALA A 109 2.73 26.43 5.28
N ALA A 110 2.00 25.91 6.28
CA ALA A 110 2.03 26.41 7.65
C ALA A 110 3.22 25.91 8.49
N LEU A 111 3.97 24.90 8.02
CA LEU A 111 5.16 24.39 8.68
C LEU A 111 6.37 25.34 8.49
N PRO A 112 7.42 25.27 9.32
CA PRO A 112 8.70 25.91 9.04
C PRO A 112 9.22 25.55 7.64
N VAL A 113 9.89 26.49 6.97
CA VAL A 113 10.32 26.29 5.57
C VAL A 113 11.36 25.18 5.43
N ASP A 114 12.16 24.96 6.44
CA ASP A 114 13.21 23.96 6.57
C ASP A 114 12.71 22.60 7.09
N ALA A 115 11.45 22.52 7.54
CA ALA A 115 10.88 21.26 8.01
C ALA A 115 10.79 20.21 6.89
N VAL A 116 11.31 19.03 7.15
CA VAL A 116 11.22 17.87 6.27
C VAL A 116 9.93 17.10 6.55
N VAL A 117 9.11 16.95 5.53
CA VAL A 117 7.81 16.27 5.62
C VAL A 117 7.91 14.83 5.13
N GLY A 118 7.35 13.88 5.87
CA GLY A 118 7.32 12.46 5.52
C GLY A 118 5.93 11.90 5.30
N PHE A 119 5.79 11.07 4.27
CA PHE A 119 4.63 10.21 4.03
C PHE A 119 5.07 8.75 4.13
N LEU A 120 4.40 7.97 4.98
CA LEU A 120 4.65 6.54 5.16
C LEU A 120 3.71 5.72 4.28
N VAL A 121 4.27 4.99 3.34
CA VAL A 121 3.53 4.19 2.36
C VAL A 121 3.71 2.71 2.62
N TRP A 122 2.59 1.98 2.71
CA TRP A 122 2.61 0.52 2.83
C TRP A 122 3.26 -0.13 1.60
N GLY A 123 4.09 -1.12 1.85
CA GLY A 123 4.83 -1.79 0.79
C GLY A 123 5.81 -0.83 0.12
N ASP A 124 5.62 -0.65 -1.16
CA ASP A 124 6.40 0.22 -2.04
C ASP A 124 5.51 1.31 -2.67
N PRO A 125 5.96 2.59 -2.72
CA PRO A 125 5.17 3.69 -3.28
C PRO A 125 4.78 3.54 -4.76
N ALA A 126 5.45 2.69 -5.52
CA ALA A 126 5.16 2.49 -6.94
C ALA A 126 3.96 1.57 -7.19
N PHE A 127 3.52 0.77 -6.18
CA PHE A 127 2.49 -0.24 -6.37
C PHE A 127 1.16 0.14 -5.69
N TYR A 128 0.17 0.53 -6.51
CA TYR A 128 -1.22 0.78 -6.11
C TYR A 128 -1.40 1.74 -4.93
N ASP A 129 -0.44 2.63 -4.74
CA ASP A 129 -0.52 3.76 -3.82
C ASP A 129 -0.67 5.08 -4.59
N SER A 130 -1.33 6.05 -3.98
CA SER A 130 -1.59 7.34 -4.61
C SER A 130 -0.69 8.46 -4.10
N THR A 131 0.18 8.20 -3.13
CA THR A 131 0.93 9.25 -2.44
C THR A 131 1.84 10.03 -3.39
N ILE A 132 2.53 9.36 -4.32
CA ILE A 132 3.37 10.05 -5.32
C ILE A 132 2.52 11.03 -6.14
N ARG A 133 1.37 10.61 -6.67
CA ARG A 133 0.47 11.48 -7.45
C ARG A 133 -0.07 12.66 -6.63
N VAL A 134 -0.37 12.43 -5.36
CA VAL A 134 -0.80 13.49 -4.44
C VAL A 134 0.33 14.47 -4.18
N VAL A 135 1.57 13.99 -4.00
CA VAL A 135 2.75 14.84 -3.81
C VAL A 135 3.08 15.63 -5.09
N ASP A 136 2.96 15.02 -6.27
CA ASP A 136 3.10 15.73 -7.55
C ASP A 136 2.08 16.89 -7.65
N ALA A 137 0.82 16.63 -7.27
CA ALA A 137 -0.20 17.68 -7.24
C ALA A 137 0.07 18.75 -6.16
N ILE A 138 0.71 18.43 -5.03
CA ILE A 138 1.19 19.44 -4.08
C ILE A 138 2.26 20.33 -4.73
N GLY A 139 3.13 19.76 -5.56
CA GLY A 139 4.17 20.47 -6.31
C GLY A 139 3.64 21.54 -7.27
N GLU A 140 2.39 21.39 -7.74
CA GLU A 140 1.70 22.42 -8.53
C GLU A 140 1.27 23.64 -7.69
N ARG A 141 1.20 23.51 -6.36
CA ARG A 141 0.73 24.51 -5.39
C ARG A 141 1.84 25.17 -4.59
N LEU A 142 2.89 24.42 -4.31
CA LEU A 142 4.01 24.82 -3.49
C LEU A 142 5.35 24.41 -4.13
N PRO A 143 6.41 25.20 -4.03
CA PRO A 143 7.74 24.76 -4.39
C PRO A 143 8.18 23.63 -3.47
N ILE A 144 8.38 22.43 -3.99
CA ILE A 144 8.81 21.24 -3.26
C ILE A 144 9.95 20.52 -3.98
N VAL A 145 10.71 19.74 -3.21
CA VAL A 145 11.63 18.71 -3.71
C VAL A 145 11.18 17.37 -3.12
N THR A 146 10.88 16.41 -3.98
CA THR A 146 10.37 15.11 -3.56
C THR A 146 11.47 14.06 -3.64
N HIS A 147 11.59 13.26 -2.57
CA HIS A 147 12.43 12.07 -2.52
C HIS A 147 11.53 10.85 -2.28
N VAL A 148 11.54 9.91 -3.22
CA VAL A 148 10.80 8.65 -3.10
C VAL A 148 11.80 7.57 -2.70
N VAL A 149 11.50 6.90 -1.59
CA VAL A 149 12.32 5.80 -1.06
C VAL A 149 11.57 4.49 -1.27
N PRO A 150 12.13 3.51 -1.96
CA PRO A 150 11.48 2.24 -2.24
C PRO A 150 11.30 1.39 -0.98
N GLY A 151 10.31 0.49 -1.03
CA GLY A 151 10.02 -0.46 0.04
C GLY A 151 9.81 -1.89 -0.46
N ILE A 152 9.74 -2.84 0.46
CA ILE A 152 9.40 -4.23 0.13
C ILE A 152 7.87 -4.32 -0.06
N SER A 153 7.43 -4.62 -1.28
CA SER A 153 6.01 -4.75 -1.60
C SER A 153 5.40 -6.02 -1.00
N ALA A 154 4.06 -6.03 -0.84
CA ALA A 154 3.35 -7.16 -0.26
C ALA A 154 3.58 -8.46 -1.04
N PHE A 155 3.64 -8.43 -2.37
CA PHE A 155 3.88 -9.64 -3.16
C PHE A 155 5.31 -10.18 -3.04
N GLN A 156 6.30 -9.35 -2.77
CA GLN A 156 7.67 -9.80 -2.45
C GLN A 156 7.70 -10.47 -1.07
N ALA A 157 7.02 -9.87 -0.08
CA ALA A 157 6.87 -10.47 1.24
C ALA A 157 6.10 -11.80 1.18
N LEU A 158 5.06 -11.90 0.34
CA LEU A 158 4.32 -13.13 0.07
C LEU A 158 5.22 -14.22 -0.50
N ALA A 159 5.99 -13.90 -1.54
CA ALA A 159 6.91 -14.84 -2.16
C ALA A 159 7.94 -15.39 -1.17
N ALA A 160 8.50 -14.52 -0.35
CA ALA A 160 9.43 -14.92 0.71
C ALA A 160 8.75 -15.82 1.76
N ALA A 161 7.54 -15.46 2.21
CA ALA A 161 6.80 -16.23 3.21
C ALA A 161 6.43 -17.65 2.73
N HIS A 162 6.11 -17.79 1.44
CA HIS A 162 5.84 -19.09 0.81
C HIS A 162 7.10 -19.80 0.27
N SER A 163 8.27 -19.15 0.32
CA SER A 163 9.53 -19.67 -0.25
C SER A 163 9.40 -20.01 -1.74
N ILE A 164 8.75 -19.15 -2.51
CA ILE A 164 8.51 -19.33 -3.94
C ILE A 164 9.20 -18.26 -4.79
N VAL A 165 9.47 -18.64 -6.04
CA VAL A 165 9.79 -17.70 -7.13
C VAL A 165 8.50 -17.34 -7.84
N LEU A 166 8.28 -16.04 -8.09
CA LEU A 166 7.02 -15.55 -8.69
C LEU A 166 6.80 -15.99 -10.14
N HIS A 167 7.82 -16.46 -10.83
CA HIS A 167 7.73 -16.81 -12.25
C HIS A 167 8.54 -18.05 -12.59
N ALA A 168 8.10 -18.81 -13.60
CA ALA A 168 8.94 -19.80 -14.25
C ALA A 168 10.00 -19.10 -15.11
N VAL A 169 11.09 -19.81 -15.43
CA VAL A 169 12.22 -19.26 -16.21
C VAL A 169 11.71 -18.68 -17.53
N GLY A 170 11.99 -17.40 -17.76
CA GLY A 170 11.62 -16.70 -19.01
C GLY A 170 10.13 -16.33 -19.12
N GLN A 171 9.33 -16.57 -18.09
CA GLN A 171 7.91 -16.22 -18.09
C GLN A 171 7.65 -14.85 -17.43
N PRO A 172 6.62 -14.12 -17.88
CA PRO A 172 6.25 -12.85 -17.28
C PRO A 172 5.57 -13.01 -15.92
N VAL A 173 5.57 -11.92 -15.15
CA VAL A 173 4.68 -11.74 -13.99
C VAL A 173 3.72 -10.61 -14.29
N HIS A 174 2.43 -10.89 -14.25
CA HIS A 174 1.39 -9.89 -14.41
C HIS A 174 0.93 -9.41 -13.03
N ILE A 175 0.93 -8.10 -12.79
CA ILE A 175 0.47 -7.51 -11.53
C ILE A 175 -0.82 -6.75 -11.80
N THR A 176 -1.91 -7.14 -11.12
CA THR A 176 -3.24 -6.57 -11.31
C THR A 176 -3.99 -6.39 -9.99
N THR A 177 -5.24 -5.94 -10.08
CA THR A 177 -6.16 -5.82 -8.94
C THR A 177 -7.30 -6.82 -9.07
N GLY A 178 -7.95 -7.18 -7.96
CA GLY A 178 -9.08 -8.10 -7.97
C GLY A 178 -10.20 -7.67 -8.93
N ARG A 179 -10.45 -6.36 -9.06
CA ARG A 179 -11.48 -5.82 -9.98
C ARG A 179 -11.25 -6.17 -11.45
N ARG A 180 -9.99 -6.34 -11.86
CA ARG A 180 -9.63 -6.60 -13.27
C ARG A 180 -9.34 -8.07 -13.55
N LEU A 181 -9.11 -8.84 -12.49
CA LEU A 181 -8.60 -10.21 -12.60
C LEU A 181 -9.41 -11.09 -13.56
N VAL A 182 -10.72 -11.19 -13.33
CA VAL A 182 -11.56 -12.16 -14.06
C VAL A 182 -11.68 -11.83 -15.55
N ASP A 183 -11.74 -10.53 -15.86
CA ASP A 183 -11.88 -10.05 -17.24
C ASP A 183 -10.57 -10.14 -18.03
N GLU A 184 -9.44 -9.91 -17.37
CA GLU A 184 -8.12 -9.86 -18.00
C GLU A 184 -7.39 -11.19 -17.98
N TRP A 185 -7.78 -12.10 -17.09
CA TRP A 185 -7.06 -13.35 -16.94
C TRP A 185 -7.10 -14.24 -18.19
N SER A 186 -5.94 -14.68 -18.59
CA SER A 186 -5.76 -15.74 -19.60
C SER A 186 -4.56 -16.63 -19.24
N PRO A 187 -4.50 -17.87 -19.72
CA PRO A 187 -3.36 -18.77 -19.47
C PRO A 187 -2.01 -18.22 -19.95
N SER A 188 -2.01 -17.27 -20.88
CA SER A 188 -0.81 -16.67 -21.45
C SER A 188 -0.15 -15.60 -20.54
N LEU A 189 -0.81 -15.18 -19.47
CA LEU A 189 -0.27 -14.16 -18.55
C LEU A 189 0.86 -14.70 -17.65
N GLY A 190 1.09 -16.01 -17.61
CA GLY A 190 2.01 -16.61 -16.66
C GLY A 190 1.50 -16.47 -15.23
N SER A 191 2.38 -16.07 -14.30
CA SER A 191 1.97 -15.80 -12.93
C SER A 191 1.27 -14.46 -12.80
N VAL A 192 0.19 -14.42 -12.02
CA VAL A 192 -0.63 -13.22 -11.80
C VAL A 192 -0.63 -12.88 -10.32
N VAL A 193 -0.01 -11.76 -9.98
CA VAL A 193 -0.09 -11.15 -8.65
C VAL A 193 -1.37 -10.32 -8.57
N VAL A 194 -2.19 -10.55 -7.55
CA VAL A 194 -3.45 -9.83 -7.35
C VAL A 194 -3.42 -9.08 -6.03
N MET A 195 -3.54 -7.77 -6.13
CA MET A 195 -3.55 -6.83 -5.02
C MET A 195 -4.90 -6.12 -4.90
N LEU A 196 -5.19 -5.56 -3.73
CA LEU A 196 -6.41 -4.76 -3.49
C LEU A 196 -7.71 -5.52 -3.87
N ASP A 197 -7.77 -6.80 -3.55
CA ASP A 197 -8.95 -7.62 -3.83
C ASP A 197 -9.88 -7.71 -2.61
N GLY A 198 -10.93 -6.91 -2.60
CA GLY A 198 -11.91 -6.89 -1.53
C GLY A 198 -12.79 -8.14 -1.43
N HIS A 199 -12.84 -8.96 -2.48
CA HIS A 199 -13.85 -10.01 -2.66
C HIS A 199 -13.30 -11.40 -3.02
N LEU A 200 -11.98 -11.57 -3.13
CA LEU A 200 -11.33 -12.78 -3.65
C LEU A 200 -11.88 -13.14 -5.05
N ALA A 201 -11.66 -12.24 -5.99
CA ALA A 201 -12.15 -12.37 -7.38
C ALA A 201 -11.65 -13.66 -8.07
N CYS A 202 -10.57 -14.26 -7.56
CA CYS A 202 -10.08 -15.56 -8.04
C CYS A 202 -11.10 -16.71 -7.93
N GLN A 203 -12.14 -16.59 -7.09
CA GLN A 203 -13.27 -17.53 -7.06
C GLN A 203 -13.92 -17.69 -8.44
N GLY A 204 -13.98 -16.60 -9.22
CA GLY A 204 -14.53 -16.62 -10.59
C GLY A 204 -13.66 -17.37 -11.61
N LEU A 205 -12.47 -17.82 -11.21
CA LEU A 205 -11.57 -18.60 -12.06
C LEU A 205 -11.59 -20.11 -11.77
N VAL A 206 -12.26 -20.56 -10.71
CA VAL A 206 -12.26 -21.97 -10.27
C VAL A 206 -12.73 -22.91 -11.37
N GLU A 207 -13.84 -22.59 -12.05
CA GLU A 207 -14.36 -23.41 -13.14
C GLU A 207 -13.55 -23.28 -14.44
N ARG A 208 -12.98 -22.08 -14.68
CA ARG A 208 -12.23 -21.76 -15.91
C ARG A 208 -10.81 -22.30 -15.92
N ALA A 209 -10.22 -22.45 -14.75
CA ALA A 209 -8.82 -22.82 -14.56
C ALA A 209 -8.62 -23.60 -13.25
N PRO A 210 -9.18 -24.81 -13.11
CA PRO A 210 -9.17 -25.56 -11.87
C PRO A 210 -7.78 -25.98 -11.41
N ASP A 211 -6.81 -26.00 -12.32
CA ASP A 211 -5.43 -26.40 -12.03
C ASP A 211 -4.52 -25.23 -11.61
N LEU A 212 -5.05 -24.00 -11.57
CA LEU A 212 -4.26 -22.87 -11.04
C LEU A 212 -3.82 -23.15 -9.60
N LEU A 213 -2.56 -22.84 -9.33
CA LEU A 213 -2.05 -22.76 -7.97
C LEU A 213 -2.31 -21.37 -7.41
N ILE A 214 -2.74 -21.30 -6.15
CA ILE A 214 -2.82 -20.06 -5.39
C ILE A 214 -1.82 -20.09 -4.24
N HIS A 215 -1.11 -18.97 -4.06
CA HIS A 215 -0.38 -18.64 -2.83
C HIS A 215 -0.99 -17.37 -2.27
N TRP A 216 -1.70 -17.49 -1.17
CA TRP A 216 -2.41 -16.40 -0.51
C TRP A 216 -1.76 -16.08 0.83
N GLY A 217 -1.73 -14.80 1.19
CA GLY A 217 -1.25 -14.37 2.48
C GLY A 217 -1.95 -13.10 2.96
N ALA A 218 -2.28 -13.09 4.25
CA ALA A 218 -2.82 -11.94 4.95
C ALA A 218 -1.85 -11.47 6.04
N TYR A 219 -1.86 -10.16 6.32
CA TYR A 219 -1.06 -9.51 7.38
C TYR A 219 0.44 -9.84 7.31
N LEU A 220 0.99 -9.89 6.11
CA LEU A 220 2.37 -10.27 5.86
C LEU A 220 3.34 -9.42 6.70
N GLY A 221 4.20 -10.12 7.45
CA GLY A 221 5.18 -9.50 8.34
C GLY A 221 4.62 -9.01 9.68
N LEU A 222 3.33 -9.17 9.94
CA LEU A 222 2.71 -8.89 11.24
C LEU A 222 2.56 -10.19 12.07
N PRO A 223 2.39 -10.10 13.39
CA PRO A 223 2.25 -11.29 14.25
C PRO A 223 1.09 -12.23 13.84
N GLN A 224 0.01 -11.69 13.30
CA GLN A 224 -1.16 -12.42 12.81
C GLN A 224 -1.02 -12.94 11.37
N GLN A 225 0.18 -12.94 10.80
CA GLN A 225 0.41 -13.45 9.45
C GLN A 225 -0.20 -14.83 9.26
N THR A 226 -1.00 -14.96 8.22
CA THR A 226 -1.67 -16.22 7.85
C THR A 226 -1.45 -16.51 6.38
N LEU A 227 -1.09 -17.76 6.07
CA LEU A 227 -0.76 -18.20 4.71
C LEU A 227 -1.63 -19.38 4.31
N ARG A 228 -2.01 -19.45 3.03
CA ARG A 228 -2.63 -20.61 2.39
C ARG A 228 -2.04 -20.82 1.00
N SER A 229 -1.90 -22.07 0.61
CA SER A 229 -1.44 -22.42 -0.75
C SER A 229 -1.92 -23.78 -1.18
N GLY A 230 -2.10 -23.96 -2.48
CA GLY A 230 -2.53 -25.21 -3.09
C GLY A 230 -3.18 -24.96 -4.44
N ARG A 231 -3.85 -25.99 -4.99
CA ARG A 231 -4.70 -25.81 -6.17
C ARG A 231 -5.88 -24.92 -5.80
N LEU A 232 -6.18 -23.95 -6.64
CA LEU A 232 -7.24 -22.97 -6.38
C LEU A 232 -8.57 -23.66 -6.04
N ALA A 233 -8.96 -24.65 -6.83
CA ALA A 233 -10.20 -25.39 -6.62
C ALA A 233 -10.27 -26.16 -5.29
N ASP A 234 -9.12 -26.56 -4.75
CA ASP A 234 -9.05 -27.37 -3.52
C ASP A 234 -9.02 -26.50 -2.24
N VAL A 235 -8.50 -25.27 -2.32
CA VAL A 235 -8.22 -24.45 -1.12
C VAL A 235 -9.04 -23.16 -1.02
N ILE A 236 -9.81 -22.83 -2.06
CA ILE A 236 -10.49 -21.51 -2.11
C ILE A 236 -11.51 -21.33 -0.98
N ASP A 237 -12.25 -22.37 -0.64
CA ASP A 237 -13.25 -22.30 0.43
C ASP A 237 -12.60 -22.06 1.80
N ASP A 238 -11.45 -22.68 2.07
CA ASP A 238 -10.66 -22.43 3.28
C ASP A 238 -10.10 -21.00 3.29
N VAL A 239 -9.59 -20.50 2.16
CA VAL A 239 -9.13 -19.12 2.04
C VAL A 239 -10.25 -18.13 2.34
N VAL A 240 -11.45 -18.35 1.79
CA VAL A 240 -12.64 -17.51 2.04
C VAL A 240 -13.01 -17.51 3.52
N ALA A 241 -13.07 -18.68 4.14
CA ALA A 241 -13.43 -18.84 5.54
C ALA A 241 -12.43 -18.13 6.47
N VAL A 242 -11.15 -18.46 6.32
CA VAL A 242 -10.06 -17.85 7.13
C VAL A 242 -10.00 -16.33 6.94
N ARG A 243 -10.16 -15.85 5.72
CA ARG A 243 -10.19 -14.41 5.42
C ARG A 243 -11.34 -13.71 6.15
N ALA A 244 -12.52 -14.32 6.17
CA ALA A 244 -13.69 -13.78 6.87
C ALA A 244 -13.48 -13.74 8.38
N GLU A 245 -12.91 -14.79 8.98
CA GLU A 245 -12.58 -14.87 10.39
C GLU A 245 -11.57 -13.77 10.79
N LEU A 246 -10.46 -13.67 10.07
CA LEU A 246 -9.43 -12.64 10.31
C LEU A 246 -9.98 -11.22 10.20
N ARG A 247 -10.85 -10.97 9.22
CA ARG A 247 -11.49 -9.68 9.07
C ARG A 247 -12.47 -9.37 10.20
N ALA A 248 -13.19 -10.37 10.69
CA ALA A 248 -14.10 -10.21 11.83
C ALA A 248 -13.34 -9.94 13.14
N GLU A 249 -12.20 -10.62 13.33
CA GLU A 249 -11.37 -10.47 14.52
C GLU A 249 -10.66 -9.10 14.57
N HIS A 250 -10.10 -8.65 13.45
CA HIS A 250 -9.27 -7.45 13.40
C HIS A 250 -9.97 -6.21 12.81
N GLY A 251 -11.24 -6.32 12.36
CA GLY A 251 -12.02 -5.21 11.78
C GLY A 251 -11.58 -4.76 10.38
N TRP A 252 -10.46 -5.25 9.85
CA TRP A 252 -9.90 -4.96 8.52
C TRP A 252 -9.15 -6.18 8.00
N ILE A 253 -8.74 -6.16 6.74
CA ILE A 253 -7.83 -7.16 6.19
C ILE A 253 -6.91 -6.53 5.14
N MET A 254 -5.63 -6.91 5.19
CA MET A 254 -4.66 -6.69 4.10
C MET A 254 -4.18 -8.05 3.62
N ASP A 255 -4.57 -8.40 2.44
CA ASP A 255 -4.19 -9.65 1.80
C ASP A 255 -3.73 -9.44 0.34
N VAL A 256 -2.95 -10.38 -0.11
CA VAL A 256 -2.43 -10.45 -1.48
C VAL A 256 -2.28 -11.92 -1.86
N TYR A 257 -2.40 -12.23 -3.13
CA TYR A 257 -2.17 -13.58 -3.62
C TYR A 257 -1.52 -13.60 -4.98
N VAL A 258 -0.91 -14.74 -5.29
CA VAL A 258 -0.35 -15.07 -6.59
C VAL A 258 -1.06 -16.27 -7.14
N LEU A 259 -1.53 -16.18 -8.38
CA LEU A 259 -2.00 -17.30 -9.17
C LEU A 259 -0.89 -17.70 -10.15
N SER A 260 -0.59 -18.99 -10.24
CA SER A 260 0.40 -19.50 -11.20
C SER A 260 -0.12 -20.76 -11.86
N PRO A 261 0.33 -21.09 -13.08
CA PRO A 261 0.15 -22.41 -13.65
C PRO A 261 0.74 -23.49 -12.73
N SER A 262 0.10 -24.67 -12.73
CA SER A 262 0.59 -25.87 -12.02
C SER A 262 1.84 -26.44 -12.65
#